data_ab5cce34ba8c2a3a3f9967d254ca82d1
#
_entry.id   ab5cce34ba8c2a3a3f9967d254ca82d1
#
_cell.length_a   1.000
_cell.length_b   1.000
_cell.length_c   1.000
_cell.angle_alpha   90.00
_cell.angle_beta   90.00
_cell.angle_gamma   90.00
#
_symmetry.space_group_name_H-M   'P 1'
#
loop_
_entity.id
_entity.type
_entity.pdbx_description
1 polymer ?
#
loop_
_entity_poly.entity_id
_entity_poly.type
_entity_poly.pdbx_seq_one_letter_code
_entity_poly.pdbx_strand_id
1 'polypeptide(L)'
;YDLYEMMLAFAEQDPDGNGQDDTYGTITSPLDYFAIYLGAPNNWKYEDGQMIKNNETEEYMEALDMCRELYARGALHPEYAIQERSQYEALWTEGKAGSYCNINNFAQFVMLDETAVVHAKGVFSSDNGTFTAAGTGHNGVLSFSTTAVPDEETLKGVLNFFDKLGDPEMCNLL
;
A
#
# COMPACT_ATOMS: atom_id res chain seq x y z
N TYR A 1 10.60 -14.74 3.32
CA TYR A 1 11.43 -13.53 3.54
C TYR A 1 11.96 -12.86 2.26
N ASP A 2 11.56 -13.32 1.06
CA ASP A 2 12.08 -12.80 -0.21
C ASP A 2 11.90 -11.28 -0.40
N LEU A 3 10.77 -10.71 0.06
CA LEU A 3 10.52 -9.26 -0.03
C LEU A 3 11.45 -8.47 0.90
N TYR A 4 11.65 -8.97 2.11
CA TYR A 4 12.54 -8.35 3.10
C TYR A 4 14.00 -8.36 2.62
N GLU A 5 14.48 -9.51 2.15
CA GLU A 5 15.83 -9.65 1.58
C GLU A 5 16.02 -8.77 0.33
N MET A 6 14.99 -8.66 -0.49
CA MET A 6 15.00 -7.78 -1.65
C MET A 6 15.16 -6.31 -1.22
N MET A 7 14.43 -5.86 -0.20
CA MET A 7 14.55 -4.49 0.31
C MET A 7 15.96 -4.20 0.84
N LEU A 8 16.58 -5.16 1.52
CA LEU A 8 17.97 -5.04 1.97
C LEU A 8 18.94 -5.00 0.80
N ALA A 9 18.74 -5.86 -0.20
CA ALA A 9 19.61 -5.89 -1.38
C ALA A 9 19.60 -4.55 -2.15
N PHE A 10 18.45 -3.91 -2.26
CA PHE A 10 18.36 -2.58 -2.87
C PHE A 10 19.14 -1.50 -2.13
N ALA A 11 19.23 -1.59 -0.81
CA ALA A 11 19.96 -0.61 0.00
C ALA A 11 21.46 -0.87 0.07
N GLU A 12 21.88 -2.13 -0.10
CA GLU A 12 23.26 -2.54 0.23
C GLU A 12 24.09 -2.98 -1.00
N GLN A 13 23.48 -3.11 -2.19
CA GLN A 13 24.14 -3.70 -3.35
C GLN A 13 24.24 -2.77 -4.57
N ASP A 14 24.06 -1.46 -4.38
CA ASP A 14 24.19 -0.47 -5.45
C ASP A 14 23.49 -0.92 -6.77
N PRO A 15 22.15 -1.05 -6.77
CA PRO A 15 21.44 -1.66 -7.90
C PRO A 15 21.47 -0.81 -9.18
N ASP A 16 21.75 0.48 -9.10
CA ASP A 16 21.91 1.39 -10.24
C ASP A 16 23.36 1.49 -10.73
N GLY A 17 24.32 0.90 -10.00
CA GLY A 17 25.72 0.84 -10.38
C GLY A 17 26.45 2.19 -10.36
N ASN A 18 25.95 3.16 -9.58
CA ASN A 18 26.55 4.49 -9.50
C ASN A 18 27.69 4.59 -8.48
N GLY A 19 27.95 3.55 -7.71
CA GLY A 19 29.00 3.46 -6.70
C GLY A 19 28.68 4.15 -5.39
N GLN A 20 27.38 4.41 -5.13
CA GLN A 20 26.86 5.04 -3.92
C GLN A 20 25.71 4.20 -3.34
N ASP A 21 25.65 4.10 -2.03
CA ASP A 21 24.55 3.45 -1.32
C ASP A 21 23.41 4.50 -1.10
N ASP A 22 22.78 4.96 -2.18
CA ASP A 22 21.76 6.01 -2.15
C ASP A 22 20.36 5.55 -2.59
N THR A 23 20.18 4.24 -2.74
CA THR A 23 18.90 3.60 -3.03
C THR A 23 18.30 2.99 -1.77
N TYR A 24 17.03 3.25 -1.54
CA TYR A 24 16.28 2.66 -0.42
C TYR A 24 15.57 1.39 -0.85
N GLY A 25 15.51 0.41 0.04
CA GLY A 25 14.70 -0.79 -0.16
C GLY A 25 13.22 -0.48 -0.24
N THR A 26 12.76 0.45 0.60
CA THR A 26 11.40 1.00 0.58
C THR A 26 11.37 2.43 1.11
N ILE A 27 10.46 3.22 0.58
CA ILE A 27 10.28 4.64 0.94
C ILE A 27 9.06 4.88 1.83
N THR A 28 8.22 3.86 2.02
CA THR A 28 7.05 3.90 2.90
C THR A 28 7.11 2.75 3.90
N SER A 29 6.40 2.87 5.02
CA SER A 29 6.37 1.81 6.02
C SER A 29 5.82 0.50 5.46
N PRO A 30 6.56 -0.60 5.51
CA PRO A 30 6.08 -1.92 5.10
C PRO A 30 5.37 -2.68 6.24
N LEU A 31 5.19 -2.08 7.42
CA LEU A 31 4.74 -2.74 8.64
C LEU A 31 3.44 -3.53 8.46
N ASP A 32 2.42 -2.91 7.89
CA ASP A 32 1.12 -3.57 7.72
C ASP A 32 1.20 -4.74 6.74
N TYR A 33 2.06 -4.63 5.72
CA TYR A 33 2.29 -5.72 4.75
C TYR A 33 3.02 -6.89 5.40
N PHE A 34 4.05 -6.64 6.19
CA PHE A 34 4.74 -7.70 6.94
C PHE A 34 3.83 -8.33 8.00
N ALA A 35 3.07 -7.53 8.74
CA ALA A 35 2.14 -8.04 9.74
C ALA A 35 1.11 -9.00 9.11
N ILE A 36 0.48 -8.59 8.00
CA ILE A 36 -0.47 -9.44 7.27
C ILE A 36 0.24 -10.67 6.70
N TYR A 37 1.42 -10.52 6.12
CA TYR A 37 2.23 -11.61 5.59
C TYR A 37 2.54 -12.67 6.64
N LEU A 38 2.85 -12.26 7.88
CA LEU A 38 3.10 -13.15 9.00
C LEU A 38 1.83 -13.76 9.60
N GLY A 39 0.66 -13.20 9.27
CA GLY A 39 -0.63 -13.71 9.74
C GLY A 39 -1.26 -12.91 10.88
N ALA A 40 -0.74 -11.73 11.18
CA ALA A 40 -1.39 -10.83 12.12
C ALA A 40 -2.82 -10.49 11.68
N PRO A 41 -3.77 -10.35 12.60
CA PRO A 41 -5.14 -10.03 12.26
C PRO A 41 -5.26 -8.61 11.69
N ASN A 42 -6.23 -8.42 10.80
CA ASN A 42 -6.58 -7.09 10.30
C ASN A 42 -7.33 -6.29 11.38
N ASN A 43 -6.58 -5.52 12.17
CA ASN A 43 -6.96 -4.77 13.35
C ASN A 43 -7.30 -5.64 14.57
N TRP A 44 -8.26 -6.56 14.49
CA TRP A 44 -8.75 -7.34 15.64
C TRP A 44 -8.99 -8.77 15.25
N LYS A 45 -8.71 -9.71 16.19
CA LYS A 45 -9.23 -11.08 16.18
C LYS A 45 -10.07 -11.35 17.43
N TYR A 46 -11.03 -12.26 17.29
CA TYR A 46 -11.77 -12.78 18.40
C TYR A 46 -11.33 -14.23 18.67
N GLU A 47 -10.81 -14.49 19.85
CA GLU A 47 -10.28 -15.78 20.23
C GLU A 47 -10.55 -16.02 21.71
N ASP A 48 -11.07 -17.19 22.07
CA ASP A 48 -11.37 -17.62 23.44
C ASP A 48 -12.19 -16.60 24.27
N GLY A 49 -13.15 -15.95 23.63
CA GLY A 49 -14.02 -14.97 24.29
C GLY A 49 -13.42 -13.57 24.45
N GLN A 50 -12.22 -13.33 23.90
CA GLN A 50 -11.52 -12.05 23.99
C GLN A 50 -11.31 -11.42 22.62
N MET A 51 -11.32 -10.09 22.61
CA MET A 51 -10.89 -9.30 21.46
C MET A 51 -9.41 -8.98 21.63
N ILE A 52 -8.59 -9.43 20.67
CA ILE A 52 -7.14 -9.23 20.64
C ILE A 52 -6.84 -8.26 19.51
N LYS A 53 -6.14 -7.19 19.81
CA LYS A 53 -5.71 -6.23 18.79
C LYS A 53 -4.47 -6.74 18.06
N ASN A 54 -4.30 -6.37 16.78
CA ASN A 54 -3.15 -6.81 15.99
C ASN A 54 -1.80 -6.53 16.65
N ASN A 55 -1.63 -5.36 17.26
CA ASN A 55 -0.38 -4.97 17.93
C ASN A 55 -0.12 -5.68 19.28
N GLU A 56 -1.00 -6.59 19.70
CA GLU A 56 -0.83 -7.48 20.85
C GLU A 56 -0.38 -8.89 20.43
N THR A 57 -0.20 -9.12 19.12
CA THR A 57 0.17 -10.42 18.56
C THR A 57 1.68 -10.55 18.32
N GLU A 58 2.18 -11.77 18.38
CA GLU A 58 3.59 -12.06 18.10
C GLU A 58 3.97 -11.72 16.66
N GLU A 59 3.08 -12.00 15.72
CA GLU A 59 3.26 -11.73 14.29
C GLU A 59 3.44 -10.22 14.00
N TYR A 60 2.69 -9.38 14.71
CA TYR A 60 2.84 -7.93 14.58
C TYR A 60 4.16 -7.44 15.19
N MET A 61 4.57 -8.00 16.31
CA MET A 61 5.85 -7.67 16.94
C MET A 61 7.04 -8.10 16.06
N GLU A 62 6.96 -9.27 15.43
CA GLU A 62 7.95 -9.72 14.44
C GLU A 62 8.02 -8.77 13.24
N ALA A 63 6.88 -8.37 12.69
CA ALA A 63 6.81 -7.39 11.60
C ALA A 63 7.44 -6.05 12.00
N LEU A 64 7.24 -5.62 13.23
CA LEU A 64 7.84 -4.38 13.76
C LEU A 64 9.36 -4.51 13.89
N ASP A 65 9.86 -5.64 14.33
CA ASP A 65 11.31 -5.90 14.41
C ASP A 65 11.94 -5.94 13.01
N MET A 66 11.29 -6.53 12.01
CA MET A 66 11.73 -6.45 10.61
C MET A 66 11.82 -5.00 10.13
N CYS A 67 10.83 -4.16 10.42
CA CYS A 67 10.86 -2.74 10.07
C CYS A 67 11.99 -1.98 10.78
N ARG A 68 12.23 -2.28 12.05
CA ARG A 68 13.35 -1.69 12.83
C ARG A 68 14.70 -2.05 12.22
N GLU A 69 14.86 -3.29 11.78
CA GLU A 69 16.10 -3.73 11.13
C GLU A 69 16.28 -3.05 9.77
N LEU A 70 15.25 -2.98 8.92
CA LEU A 70 15.31 -2.23 7.66
C LEU A 70 15.71 -0.76 7.89
N TYR A 71 15.15 -0.13 8.90
CA TYR A 71 15.51 1.24 9.27
C TYR A 71 16.96 1.36 9.74
N ALA A 72 17.41 0.47 10.61
CA ALA A 72 18.76 0.47 11.16
C ALA A 72 19.83 0.21 10.07
N ARG A 73 19.49 -0.53 9.03
CA ARG A 73 20.35 -0.84 7.88
C ARG A 73 20.21 0.13 6.71
N GLY A 74 19.44 1.21 6.88
CA GLY A 74 19.24 2.22 5.84
C GLY A 74 18.31 1.81 4.68
N ALA A 75 17.69 0.63 4.77
CA ALA A 75 16.80 0.13 3.72
C ALA A 75 15.38 0.75 3.78
N LEU A 76 14.97 1.30 4.91
CA LEU A 76 13.77 2.12 5.03
C LEU A 76 14.16 3.59 5.09
N HIS A 77 13.54 4.42 4.23
CA HIS A 77 13.85 5.84 4.18
C HIS A 77 13.71 6.50 5.57
N PRO A 78 14.70 7.30 6.03
CA PRO A 78 14.73 7.81 7.41
C PRO A 78 13.54 8.70 7.77
N GLU A 79 12.97 9.40 6.80
CA GLU A 79 11.81 10.29 7.00
C GLU A 79 10.48 9.65 6.60
N TYR A 80 10.42 8.33 6.43
CA TYR A 80 9.24 7.61 5.95
C TYR A 80 7.92 7.96 6.65
N ALA A 81 8.01 8.34 7.94
CA ALA A 81 6.84 8.62 8.77
C ALA A 81 6.27 10.05 8.60
N ILE A 82 7.06 10.95 8.02
CA ILE A 82 6.71 12.38 7.91
C ILE A 82 6.71 12.88 6.45
N GLN A 83 7.09 12.03 5.50
CA GLN A 83 7.11 12.40 4.10
C GLN A 83 5.71 12.68 3.56
N GLU A 84 5.59 13.77 2.85
CA GLU A 84 4.43 14.06 2.02
C GLU A 84 4.43 13.19 0.76
N ARG A 85 3.24 12.96 0.20
CA ARG A 85 3.06 12.12 -0.99
C ARG A 85 4.00 12.52 -2.16
N SER A 86 4.11 13.80 -2.42
CA SER A 86 4.98 14.33 -3.49
C SER A 86 6.47 14.02 -3.28
N GLN A 87 6.93 13.92 -2.03
CA GLN A 87 8.31 13.64 -1.70
C GLN A 87 8.67 12.18 -1.99
N TYR A 88 7.86 11.22 -1.53
CA TYR A 88 8.15 9.83 -1.83
C TYR A 88 7.88 9.46 -3.31
N GLU A 89 6.93 10.13 -3.98
CA GLU A 89 6.77 9.98 -5.43
C GLU A 89 7.99 10.50 -6.21
N ALA A 90 8.63 11.57 -5.73
CA ALA A 90 9.88 12.07 -6.32
C ALA A 90 11.02 11.04 -6.19
N LEU A 91 11.22 10.47 -4.99
CA LEU A 91 12.22 9.42 -4.78
C LEU A 91 12.01 8.20 -5.68
N TRP A 92 10.75 7.82 -5.89
CA TRP A 92 10.40 6.75 -6.82
C TRP A 92 10.76 7.12 -8.27
N THR A 93 10.40 8.33 -8.68
CA THR A 93 10.68 8.85 -10.03
C THR A 93 12.18 8.97 -10.31
N GLU A 94 12.96 9.29 -9.29
CA GLU A 94 14.42 9.39 -9.36
C GLU A 94 15.13 8.02 -9.35
N GLY A 95 14.38 6.91 -9.27
CA GLY A 95 14.94 5.57 -9.21
C GLY A 95 15.58 5.21 -7.87
N LYS A 96 15.33 6.00 -6.81
CA LYS A 96 15.93 5.81 -5.48
C LYS A 96 15.15 4.87 -4.56
N ALA A 97 14.17 4.15 -5.08
CA ALA A 97 13.35 3.22 -4.32
C ALA A 97 13.23 1.87 -5.00
N GLY A 98 13.66 0.82 -4.33
CA GLY A 98 13.53 -0.57 -4.80
C GLY A 98 12.12 -1.11 -4.71
N SER A 99 11.33 -0.64 -3.76
CA SER A 99 9.93 -1.03 -3.61
C SER A 99 9.05 0.08 -3.06
N TYR A 100 7.77 -0.03 -3.37
CA TYR A 100 6.73 0.84 -2.87
C TYR A 100 5.54 0.01 -2.39
N CYS A 101 5.34 -0.01 -1.09
CA CYS A 101 4.24 -0.73 -0.46
C CYS A 101 2.97 0.13 -0.49
N ASN A 102 2.16 -0.03 -1.53
CA ASN A 102 0.86 0.64 -1.65
C ASN A 102 -0.04 -0.10 -2.64
N ILE A 103 -1.34 0.17 -2.58
CA ILE A 103 -2.37 -0.39 -3.46
C ILE A 103 -2.67 0.50 -4.68
N ASN A 104 -1.89 1.54 -4.90
CA ASN A 104 -2.22 2.59 -5.86
C ASN A 104 -1.85 2.31 -7.31
N ASN A 105 -2.40 3.16 -8.15
CA ASN A 105 -2.25 3.27 -9.60
C ASN A 105 -0.84 2.92 -10.10
N PHE A 106 -0.59 1.65 -10.24
CA PHE A 106 0.62 1.11 -10.84
C PHE A 106 0.98 1.80 -12.17
N ALA A 107 -0.03 2.15 -12.95
CA ALA A 107 0.16 2.83 -14.23
C ALA A 107 0.87 4.20 -14.11
N GLN A 108 0.70 4.91 -13.02
CA GLN A 108 1.40 6.19 -12.82
C GLN A 108 2.91 6.02 -12.64
N PHE A 109 3.34 4.89 -12.11
CA PHE A 109 4.75 4.62 -11.84
C PHE A 109 5.49 4.02 -13.04
N VAL A 110 4.79 3.32 -13.92
CA VAL A 110 5.37 2.73 -15.13
C VAL A 110 5.73 3.79 -16.18
N MET A 111 5.10 4.96 -16.12
CA MET A 111 5.27 6.02 -17.12
C MET A 111 6.47 6.93 -16.87
N LEU A 112 7.26 6.73 -15.83
CA LEU A 112 8.27 7.69 -15.38
C LEU A 112 9.63 7.52 -16.05
N ASP A 113 9.96 6.30 -16.47
CA ASP A 113 11.16 6.00 -17.23
C ASP A 113 10.91 4.81 -18.16
N GLU A 114 11.17 4.96 -19.46
CA GLU A 114 11.00 3.89 -20.46
C GLU A 114 11.96 2.70 -20.22
N THR A 115 13.01 2.88 -19.44
CA THR A 115 13.98 1.84 -19.09
C THR A 115 13.65 1.11 -17.79
N ALA A 116 12.78 1.68 -16.96
CA ALA A 116 12.42 1.09 -15.67
C ALA A 116 11.51 -0.12 -15.83
N VAL A 117 11.90 -1.23 -15.21
CA VAL A 117 11.08 -2.45 -15.16
C VAL A 117 10.43 -2.55 -13.79
N VAL A 118 9.13 -2.29 -13.76
CA VAL A 118 8.34 -2.32 -12.52
C VAL A 118 7.44 -3.54 -12.49
N HIS A 119 7.51 -4.32 -11.40
CA HIS A 119 6.68 -5.49 -11.19
C HIS A 119 5.69 -5.24 -10.04
N ALA A 120 4.39 -5.42 -10.32
CA ALA A 120 3.40 -5.54 -9.26
C ALA A 120 3.45 -6.96 -8.69
N LYS A 121 3.68 -7.07 -7.39
CA LYS A 121 3.57 -8.33 -6.65
C LYS A 121 2.29 -8.33 -5.84
N GLY A 122 1.52 -9.38 -6.02
CA GLY A 122 0.30 -9.62 -5.26
C GLY A 122 0.57 -10.28 -3.91
N VAL A 123 -0.34 -11.14 -3.50
CA VAL A 123 -0.30 -11.81 -2.19
C VAL A 123 0.98 -12.64 -2.03
N PHE A 124 1.64 -12.47 -0.90
CA PHE A 124 2.79 -13.27 -0.49
C PHE A 124 2.35 -14.39 0.45
N SER A 125 3.12 -15.49 0.47
CA SER A 125 2.90 -16.60 1.38
C SER A 125 4.05 -16.70 2.36
N SER A 126 3.74 -16.91 3.64
CA SER A 126 4.70 -17.26 4.69
C SER A 126 4.55 -18.74 5.06
N ASP A 127 5.37 -19.21 6.00
CA ASP A 127 5.23 -20.54 6.58
C ASP A 127 3.90 -20.72 7.32
N ASN A 128 3.30 -19.63 7.77
CA ASN A 128 2.00 -19.60 8.42
C ASN A 128 0.81 -19.66 7.44
N GLY A 129 1.06 -19.48 6.15
CA GLY A 129 0.05 -19.51 5.10
C GLY A 129 0.06 -18.30 4.17
N THR A 130 -1.02 -18.13 3.45
CA THR A 130 -1.25 -17.00 2.54
C THR A 130 -2.35 -16.13 3.09
N PHE A 131 -2.02 -14.89 3.42
CA PHE A 131 -2.94 -13.96 4.05
C PHE A 131 -3.10 -12.70 3.21
N THR A 132 -4.28 -12.11 3.29
CA THR A 132 -4.56 -10.79 2.70
C THR A 132 -5.51 -10.03 3.61
N ALA A 133 -5.36 -8.72 3.68
CA ALA A 133 -6.26 -7.89 4.47
C ALA A 133 -7.67 -7.91 3.87
N ALA A 134 -8.65 -8.23 4.69
CA ALA A 134 -10.04 -8.05 4.32
C ALA A 134 -10.40 -6.56 4.38
N GLY A 135 -10.89 -6.03 3.28
CA GLY A 135 -11.46 -4.68 3.25
C GLY A 135 -12.84 -4.64 3.92
N THR A 136 -13.32 -3.42 4.17
CA THR A 136 -14.66 -3.18 4.71
C THR A 136 -15.79 -3.48 3.72
N GLY A 137 -15.44 -3.85 2.49
CA GLY A 137 -16.40 -4.07 1.40
C GLY A 137 -16.86 -2.78 0.69
N HIS A 138 -16.40 -1.63 1.14
CA HIS A 138 -16.65 -0.33 0.49
C HIS A 138 -15.44 0.59 0.70
N ASN A 139 -15.23 1.51 -0.24
CA ASN A 139 -14.16 2.52 -0.18
C ASN A 139 -14.69 3.93 0.06
N GLY A 140 -15.89 4.03 0.50
CA GLY A 140 -16.58 5.29 0.76
C GLY A 140 -18.08 5.20 0.46
N VAL A 141 -18.77 6.25 0.76
CA VAL A 141 -20.19 6.41 0.46
C VAL A 141 -20.45 7.79 -0.15
N LEU A 142 -21.36 7.84 -1.08
CA LEU A 142 -21.91 9.10 -1.56
C LEU A 142 -23.13 9.45 -0.69
N SER A 143 -23.13 10.64 -0.13
CA SER A 143 -24.25 11.14 0.64
C SER A 143 -24.80 12.40 0.00
N PHE A 144 -26.12 12.56 0.07
CA PHE A 144 -26.81 13.70 -0.48
C PHE A 144 -27.44 14.52 0.65
N SER A 145 -27.19 15.83 0.64
CA SER A 145 -27.84 16.75 1.57
C SER A 145 -29.31 16.86 1.21
N THR A 146 -30.22 16.75 2.20
CA THR A 146 -31.66 16.97 2.02
C THR A 146 -31.98 18.39 1.60
N THR A 147 -31.07 19.34 1.81
CA THR A 147 -31.21 20.71 1.32
C THR A 147 -30.91 20.83 -0.17
N ALA A 148 -29.90 20.10 -0.65
CA ALA A 148 -29.50 20.11 -2.06
C ALA A 148 -30.36 19.18 -2.92
N VAL A 149 -30.88 18.12 -2.33
CA VAL A 149 -31.74 17.10 -2.96
C VAL A 149 -33.04 17.01 -2.15
N PRO A 150 -33.96 17.96 -2.33
CA PRO A 150 -35.11 18.13 -1.45
C PRO A 150 -36.26 17.14 -1.72
N ASP A 151 -36.27 16.49 -2.88
CA ASP A 151 -37.35 15.60 -3.32
C ASP A 151 -36.81 14.34 -4.05
N GLU A 152 -37.72 13.38 -4.20
CA GLU A 152 -37.40 12.06 -4.79
C GLU A 152 -37.07 12.17 -6.29
N GLU A 153 -37.64 13.11 -7.02
CA GLU A 153 -37.38 13.28 -8.45
C GLU A 153 -35.93 13.77 -8.67
N THR A 154 -35.54 14.77 -7.90
CA THR A 154 -34.15 15.26 -7.89
C THR A 154 -33.17 14.16 -7.50
N LEU A 155 -33.49 13.36 -6.46
CA LEU A 155 -32.68 12.24 -6.05
C LEU A 155 -32.50 11.19 -7.17
N LYS A 156 -33.59 10.82 -7.84
CA LYS A 156 -33.55 9.88 -8.97
C LYS A 156 -32.70 10.41 -10.12
N GLY A 157 -32.77 11.71 -10.40
CA GLY A 157 -31.95 12.35 -11.41
C GLY A 157 -30.43 12.21 -11.09
N VAL A 158 -30.09 12.50 -9.83
CA VAL A 158 -28.66 12.35 -9.37
C VAL A 158 -28.21 10.90 -9.40
N LEU A 159 -29.01 9.97 -8.91
CA LEU A 159 -28.68 8.54 -8.92
C LEU A 159 -28.53 8.00 -10.35
N ASN A 160 -29.38 8.42 -11.29
CA ASN A 160 -29.28 8.07 -12.70
C ASN A 160 -27.97 8.57 -13.32
N PHE A 161 -27.50 9.75 -12.91
CA PHE A 161 -26.19 10.24 -13.35
C PHE A 161 -25.08 9.30 -12.91
N PHE A 162 -25.05 8.91 -11.62
CA PHE A 162 -24.02 7.98 -11.12
C PHE A 162 -24.14 6.59 -11.74
N ASP A 163 -25.37 6.10 -11.97
CA ASP A 163 -25.61 4.82 -12.65
C ASP A 163 -25.01 4.83 -14.06
N LYS A 164 -25.19 5.94 -14.78
CA LYS A 164 -24.61 6.13 -16.12
C LYS A 164 -23.07 6.17 -16.16
N LEU A 165 -22.40 6.55 -15.08
CA LEU A 165 -20.94 6.49 -15.00
C LEU A 165 -20.41 5.04 -15.05
N GLY A 166 -21.25 4.05 -14.70
CA GLY A 166 -20.94 2.63 -14.82
C GLY A 166 -21.15 2.03 -16.23
N ASP A 167 -21.74 2.78 -17.15
CA ASP A 167 -21.94 2.30 -18.52
C ASP A 167 -20.58 2.14 -19.22
N PRO A 168 -20.36 1.04 -20.00
CA PRO A 168 -19.06 0.79 -20.66
C PRO A 168 -18.59 1.93 -21.56
N GLU A 169 -19.52 2.63 -22.22
CA GLU A 169 -19.19 3.78 -23.06
C GLU A 169 -18.66 4.96 -22.24
N MET A 170 -19.25 5.20 -21.08
CA MET A 170 -18.82 6.27 -20.18
C MET A 170 -17.48 5.94 -19.50
N CYS A 171 -17.29 4.69 -19.08
CA CYS A 171 -16.01 4.23 -18.52
C CYS A 171 -14.82 4.36 -19.48
N ASN A 172 -15.07 4.36 -20.78
CA ASN A 172 -14.02 4.58 -21.80
C ASN A 172 -13.74 6.06 -22.08
N LEU A 173 -14.59 6.97 -21.63
CA LEU A 173 -14.43 8.42 -21.83
C LEU A 173 -13.81 9.13 -20.61
N LEU A 174 -13.79 8.47 -19.44
CA LEU A 174 -13.24 8.96 -18.18
C LEU A 174 -11.85 8.40 -17.91
#